data_bb34d9887feb51c7f2a44909eaee2fb0
#
_entry.id   bb34d9887feb51c7f2a44909eaee2fb0
#
_cell.length_a   1.000
_cell.length_b   1.000
_cell.length_c   1.000
_cell.angle_alpha   90.00
_cell.angle_beta   90.00
_cell.angle_gamma   90.00
#
_symmetry.space_group_name_H-M   'P 1'
#
loop_
_entity.id
_entity.type
_entity.pdbx_description
1 polymer ?
#
loop_
_entity_poly.entity_id
_entity_poly.type
_entity_poly.pdbx_seq_one_letter_code
_entity_poly.pdbx_strand_id
1 'polypeptide(L)'
;MEFMMTKPRCLLIANFAPLSSIWDMGRGMRTALENADVSVMEYLRSDFPNEGLNRIMVKMIAEFKGPRFVLDINANENYRVQNGSLYDAYRLPRMSFITDSPLRHMAKIQAMPEHSILGLVDGDFPDILADFPCPSRCQIPFPHAGPPPAPAPLSNDQRDIPVLFVGNITSAPSQDDFLTRHGGSDTGLRKALSQAVEAARETDAPLYALCKAALPGKSPQDWLAATNDLESHLISTRRIALLNSLKHHKIVYCGVIDPSLRTALPGTMEDRGAVTFEDAADLMGRARVLINSSPSFRNGAHERVFYGLSRGASVVTEPSRFLTPAQATTLGITPLPFAADRAATAIDQAMARTDDDRHTAQAHYARTHTWTQRMETVLTCLKDQFWTTP
;
A
#
# COMPACT_ATOMS: atom_id res chain seq x y z
N MET A 1 41.04 -16.20 -12.28
CA MET A 1 40.74 -16.11 -10.84
C MET A 1 39.27 -15.71 -10.78
N GLU A 2 38.35 -16.69 -10.69
CA GLU A 2 36.93 -16.45 -10.51
C GLU A 2 36.74 -15.74 -9.17
N PHE A 3 36.30 -14.48 -9.22
CA PHE A 3 35.75 -13.82 -8.04
C PHE A 3 34.52 -14.65 -7.64
N MET A 4 34.64 -15.50 -6.64
CA MET A 4 33.50 -16.03 -5.92
C MET A 4 32.69 -14.81 -5.48
N MET A 5 31.64 -14.50 -6.22
CA MET A 5 30.74 -13.41 -5.85
C MET A 5 30.17 -13.76 -4.49
N THR A 6 30.58 -13.03 -3.47
CA THR A 6 30.03 -13.22 -2.11
C THR A 6 28.54 -12.95 -2.17
N LYS A 7 27.76 -13.87 -1.63
CA LYS A 7 26.30 -13.80 -1.55
C LYS A 7 25.87 -12.43 -0.97
N PRO A 8 24.96 -11.70 -1.61
CA PRO A 8 24.48 -10.42 -1.12
C PRO A 8 23.83 -10.55 0.27
N ARG A 9 23.92 -9.50 1.08
CA ARG A 9 23.29 -9.44 2.41
C ARG A 9 22.30 -8.29 2.51
N CYS A 10 21.15 -8.60 3.08
CA CYS A 10 20.11 -7.62 3.42
C CYS A 10 19.94 -7.55 4.94
N LEU A 11 19.89 -6.34 5.49
CA LEU A 11 19.32 -6.09 6.80
C LEU A 11 17.89 -5.58 6.60
N LEU A 12 16.92 -6.43 6.90
CA LEU A 12 15.51 -6.05 6.90
C LEU A 12 15.14 -5.48 8.26
N ILE A 13 14.80 -4.21 8.29
CA ILE A 13 14.34 -3.54 9.50
C ILE A 13 12.81 -3.55 9.52
N ALA A 14 12.25 -4.42 10.31
CA ALA A 14 10.83 -4.53 10.53
C ALA A 14 10.44 -3.76 11.80
N ASN A 15 9.84 -2.59 11.62
CA ASN A 15 9.43 -1.71 12.72
C ASN A 15 7.93 -1.78 12.92
N PHE A 16 7.40 -2.97 13.27
CA PHE A 16 5.95 -3.20 13.24
C PHE A 16 5.47 -4.01 14.42
N ALA A 17 4.20 -3.75 14.77
CA ALA A 17 3.48 -4.66 15.64
C ALA A 17 3.41 -6.05 14.96
N PRO A 18 3.74 -7.12 15.67
CA PRO A 18 3.51 -8.47 15.19
C PRO A 18 2.08 -8.62 14.69
N LEU A 19 1.89 -9.42 13.63
CA LEU A 19 0.59 -9.70 13.04
C LEU A 19 -0.08 -8.51 12.31
N SER A 20 0.64 -7.43 12.05
CA SER A 20 0.18 -6.34 11.16
C SER A 20 0.40 -6.68 9.68
N SER A 21 -0.29 -5.97 8.77
CA SER A 21 -0.07 -6.11 7.31
C SER A 21 1.39 -5.83 6.92
N ILE A 22 2.01 -4.85 7.57
CA ILE A 22 3.39 -4.48 7.30
C ILE A 22 4.37 -5.59 7.75
N TRP A 23 4.09 -6.25 8.87
CA TRP A 23 4.82 -7.44 9.30
C TRP A 23 4.79 -8.55 8.24
N ASP A 24 3.60 -8.85 7.71
CA ASP A 24 3.44 -9.91 6.71
C ASP A 24 4.10 -9.52 5.37
N MET A 25 4.05 -8.25 4.97
CA MET A 25 4.81 -7.74 3.83
C MET A 25 6.32 -7.95 4.03
N GLY A 26 6.84 -7.62 5.22
CA GLY A 26 8.24 -7.87 5.58
C GLY A 26 8.63 -9.33 5.43
N ARG A 27 7.82 -10.25 5.93
CA ARG A 27 8.02 -11.70 5.76
C ARG A 27 8.01 -12.13 4.30
N GLY A 28 7.08 -11.60 3.50
CA GLY A 28 7.00 -11.86 2.07
C GLY A 28 8.25 -11.38 1.32
N MET A 29 8.72 -10.18 1.61
CA MET A 29 9.96 -9.63 1.03
C MET A 29 11.18 -10.43 1.47
N ARG A 30 11.26 -10.82 2.74
CA ARG A 30 12.31 -11.70 3.25
C ARG A 30 12.39 -13.02 2.47
N THR A 31 11.26 -13.72 2.39
CA THR A 31 11.19 -15.00 1.65
C THR A 31 11.60 -14.83 0.19
N ALA A 32 11.17 -13.75 -0.47
CA ALA A 32 11.55 -13.46 -1.84
C ALA A 32 13.06 -13.20 -2.01
N LEU A 33 13.67 -12.48 -1.08
CA LEU A 33 15.11 -12.24 -1.07
C LEU A 33 15.92 -13.52 -0.81
N GLU A 34 15.49 -14.35 0.15
CA GLU A 34 16.13 -15.63 0.45
C GLU A 34 16.08 -16.57 -0.77
N ASN A 35 14.94 -16.60 -1.48
CA ASN A 35 14.79 -17.36 -2.74
C ASN A 35 15.66 -16.80 -3.88
N ALA A 36 16.01 -15.51 -3.85
CA ALA A 36 16.94 -14.88 -4.78
C ALA A 36 18.41 -14.98 -4.34
N ASP A 37 18.72 -15.90 -3.44
CA ASP A 37 20.05 -16.16 -2.90
C ASP A 37 20.66 -14.96 -2.14
N VAL A 38 19.83 -14.14 -1.49
CA VAL A 38 20.26 -13.07 -0.58
C VAL A 38 20.20 -13.58 0.86
N SER A 39 21.27 -13.36 1.63
CA SER A 39 21.26 -13.65 3.07
C SER A 39 20.53 -12.53 3.81
N VAL A 40 19.37 -12.83 4.41
CA VAL A 40 18.57 -11.82 5.13
C VAL A 40 18.78 -11.94 6.63
N MET A 41 19.13 -10.82 7.25
CA MET A 41 19.08 -10.62 8.70
C MET A 41 17.87 -9.74 9.00
N GLU A 42 16.95 -10.25 9.79
CA GLU A 42 15.79 -9.51 10.23
C GLU A 42 16.03 -8.85 11.58
N TYR A 43 15.69 -7.59 11.70
CA TYR A 43 15.72 -6.84 12.93
C TYR A 43 14.32 -6.33 13.26
N LEU A 44 13.77 -6.85 14.36
CA LEU A 44 12.48 -6.43 14.90
C LEU A 44 12.73 -5.33 15.94
N ARG A 45 12.31 -4.11 15.64
CA ARG A 45 12.57 -2.97 16.52
C ARG A 45 11.88 -3.07 17.88
N SER A 46 10.77 -3.81 17.97
CA SER A 46 10.08 -4.07 19.24
C SER A 46 10.91 -4.88 20.23
N ASP A 47 11.86 -5.68 19.73
CA ASP A 47 12.59 -6.65 20.55
C ASP A 47 13.91 -6.13 21.05
N PHE A 48 14.42 -5.01 20.50
CA PHE A 48 15.75 -4.50 20.81
C PHE A 48 15.78 -2.97 20.95
N PRO A 49 16.47 -2.43 21.94
CA PRO A 49 16.73 -1.00 22.02
C PRO A 49 17.62 -0.54 20.85
N ASN A 50 17.55 0.74 20.49
CA ASN A 50 18.31 1.35 19.38
C ASN A 50 19.82 1.01 19.36
N GLU A 51 20.42 0.73 20.52
CA GLU A 51 21.82 0.30 20.62
C GLU A 51 22.10 -1.07 19.98
N GLY A 52 21.11 -1.99 20.00
CA GLY A 52 21.26 -3.30 19.36
C GLY A 52 21.34 -3.18 17.84
N LEU A 53 20.49 -2.33 17.25
CA LEU A 53 20.52 -2.07 15.82
C LEU A 53 21.83 -1.39 15.39
N ASN A 54 22.30 -0.40 16.15
CA ASN A 54 23.59 0.24 15.87
C ASN A 54 24.73 -0.77 15.84
N ARG A 55 24.78 -1.73 16.78
CA ARG A 55 25.81 -2.80 16.75
C ARG A 55 25.69 -3.71 15.53
N ILE A 56 24.47 -4.09 15.15
CA ILE A 56 24.25 -4.90 13.93
C ILE A 56 24.66 -4.13 12.69
N MET A 57 24.31 -2.85 12.57
CA MET A 57 24.70 -2.00 11.47
C MET A 57 26.23 -1.84 11.38
N VAL A 58 26.89 -1.56 12.51
CA VAL A 58 28.35 -1.46 12.57
C VAL A 58 29.01 -2.79 12.17
N LYS A 59 28.52 -3.92 12.66
CA LYS A 59 28.99 -5.24 12.30
C LYS A 59 28.82 -5.51 10.81
N MET A 60 27.64 -5.22 10.25
CA MET A 60 27.35 -5.38 8.83
C MET A 60 28.27 -4.51 7.96
N ILE A 61 28.58 -3.28 8.42
CA ILE A 61 29.49 -2.36 7.73
C ILE A 61 30.94 -2.83 7.82
N ALA A 62 31.40 -3.20 9.03
CA ALA A 62 32.81 -3.48 9.31
C ALA A 62 33.26 -4.88 8.84
N GLU A 63 32.41 -5.88 9.01
CA GLU A 63 32.79 -7.28 8.82
C GLU A 63 32.44 -7.82 7.43
N PHE A 64 31.53 -7.17 6.70
CA PHE A 64 31.06 -7.68 5.42
C PHE A 64 31.48 -6.79 4.24
N LYS A 65 32.34 -7.34 3.38
CA LYS A 65 32.89 -6.63 2.21
C LYS A 65 32.18 -6.90 0.89
N GLY A 66 31.17 -7.77 0.88
CA GLY A 66 30.36 -8.08 -0.30
C GLY A 66 29.22 -7.09 -0.54
N PRO A 67 28.39 -7.33 -1.58
CA PRO A 67 27.18 -6.58 -1.83
C PRO A 67 26.26 -6.63 -0.62
N ARG A 68 25.79 -5.46 -0.16
CA ARG A 68 24.94 -5.35 1.01
C ARG A 68 24.01 -4.17 0.91
N PHE A 69 22.86 -4.24 1.59
CA PHE A 69 21.90 -3.14 1.67
C PHE A 69 21.00 -3.26 2.89
N VAL A 70 20.28 -2.19 3.18
CA VAL A 70 19.24 -2.14 4.20
C VAL A 70 17.90 -2.01 3.50
N LEU A 71 16.90 -2.76 3.95
CA LEU A 71 15.52 -2.64 3.52
C LEU A 71 14.68 -2.22 4.72
N ASP A 72 13.97 -1.11 4.60
CA ASP A 72 13.02 -0.66 5.59
C ASP A 72 11.69 -0.22 4.96
N ILE A 73 10.70 0.01 5.80
CA ILE A 73 9.36 0.40 5.34
C ILE A 73 9.00 1.75 5.96
N ASN A 74 8.40 2.63 5.11
CA ASN A 74 7.91 3.96 5.48
C ASN A 74 9.01 4.94 5.95
N ALA A 75 10.25 4.77 5.44
CA ALA A 75 11.39 5.65 5.70
C ALA A 75 11.64 5.91 7.20
N ASN A 76 11.38 4.90 8.05
CA ASN A 76 11.42 5.07 9.50
C ASN A 76 12.83 5.18 10.07
N GLU A 77 13.87 4.68 9.36
CA GLU A 77 15.17 4.42 9.94
C GLU A 77 16.28 5.30 9.34
N ASN A 78 16.18 6.63 9.59
CA ASN A 78 17.19 7.61 9.18
C ASN A 78 18.30 7.75 10.23
N TYR A 79 19.22 6.76 10.28
CA TYR A 79 20.36 6.78 11.21
C TYR A 79 21.37 7.84 10.83
N ARG A 80 21.85 8.58 11.82
CA ARG A 80 22.83 9.65 11.66
C ARG A 80 24.13 9.32 12.38
N VAL A 81 25.25 9.70 11.78
CA VAL A 81 26.57 9.80 12.39
C VAL A 81 26.95 11.27 12.48
N GLN A 82 28.05 11.58 13.17
CA GLN A 82 28.44 12.95 13.57
C GLN A 82 28.04 14.08 12.57
N ASN A 83 28.25 13.91 11.28
CA ASN A 83 28.07 14.95 10.28
C ASN A 83 27.14 14.56 9.13
N GLY A 84 26.28 13.56 9.29
CA GLY A 84 25.39 13.20 8.18
C GLY A 84 24.63 11.88 8.37
N SER A 85 24.18 11.31 7.27
CA SER A 85 23.56 10.00 7.25
C SER A 85 24.62 8.91 7.40
N LEU A 86 24.33 7.89 8.21
CA LEU A 86 25.14 6.68 8.30
C LEU A 86 25.25 5.99 6.92
N TYR A 87 24.15 5.98 6.19
CA TYR A 87 24.08 5.33 4.88
C TYR A 87 25.02 5.98 3.85
N ASP A 88 25.06 7.31 3.82
CA ASP A 88 25.94 8.08 2.93
C ASP A 88 27.41 7.94 3.36
N ALA A 89 27.68 8.07 4.66
CA ALA A 89 29.04 8.00 5.21
C ALA A 89 29.72 6.65 4.92
N TYR A 90 28.96 5.57 4.93
CA TYR A 90 29.50 4.21 4.70
C TYR A 90 29.10 3.63 3.34
N ARG A 91 28.53 4.43 2.44
CA ARG A 91 28.04 3.99 1.12
C ARG A 91 27.23 2.68 1.23
N LEU A 92 26.34 2.62 2.23
CA LEU A 92 25.46 1.49 2.49
C LEU A 92 24.12 1.75 1.82
N PRO A 93 23.77 1.10 0.71
CA PRO A 93 22.51 1.33 0.04
C PRO A 93 21.33 1.04 0.97
N ARG A 94 20.34 1.93 0.94
CA ARG A 94 19.09 1.76 1.67
C ARG A 94 17.93 1.76 0.70
N MET A 95 17.11 0.73 0.73
CA MET A 95 15.80 0.70 0.08
C MET A 95 14.73 1.01 1.11
N SER A 96 13.92 2.03 0.86
CA SER A 96 12.73 2.33 1.67
C SER A 96 11.47 2.20 0.85
N PHE A 97 10.58 1.33 1.28
CA PHE A 97 9.28 1.10 0.67
C PHE A 97 8.21 1.92 1.38
N ILE A 98 7.52 2.80 0.65
CA ILE A 98 6.42 3.61 1.19
C ILE A 98 5.11 2.89 0.89
N THR A 99 4.44 2.40 1.94
CA THR A 99 3.23 1.56 1.83
C THR A 99 1.93 2.33 1.67
N ASP A 100 1.96 3.64 1.95
CA ASP A 100 0.81 4.53 1.91
C ASP A 100 1.11 5.75 1.05
N SER A 101 0.21 6.74 1.08
CA SER A 101 0.50 8.05 0.49
C SER A 101 1.78 8.65 1.09
N PRO A 102 2.74 9.13 0.26
CA PRO A 102 3.97 9.76 0.73
C PRO A 102 3.69 11.00 1.57
N LEU A 103 2.52 11.61 1.43
CA LEU A 103 2.09 12.78 2.20
C LEU A 103 2.15 12.53 3.72
N ARG A 104 1.90 11.29 4.15
CA ARG A 104 1.97 10.88 5.57
C ARG A 104 3.39 10.70 6.08
N HIS A 105 4.36 10.58 5.18
CA HIS A 105 5.76 10.29 5.49
C HIS A 105 6.72 11.39 5.01
N MET A 106 6.20 12.53 4.57
CA MET A 106 6.95 13.55 3.85
C MET A 106 8.23 14.01 4.58
N ALA A 107 8.13 14.29 5.88
CA ALA A 107 9.30 14.69 6.67
C ALA A 107 10.39 13.61 6.71
N LYS A 108 10.01 12.33 6.72
CA LYS A 108 10.94 11.20 6.69
C LYS A 108 11.55 11.01 5.30
N ILE A 109 10.75 11.21 4.25
CA ILE A 109 11.19 11.12 2.85
C ILE A 109 12.20 12.24 2.55
N GLN A 110 11.93 13.46 2.98
CA GLN A 110 12.84 14.59 2.82
C GLN A 110 14.15 14.45 3.62
N ALA A 111 14.12 13.65 4.69
CA ALA A 111 15.30 13.33 5.50
C ALA A 111 16.03 12.05 5.04
N MET A 112 15.63 11.43 3.93
CA MET A 112 16.30 10.24 3.41
C MET A 112 17.75 10.54 3.02
N PRO A 113 18.65 9.54 3.12
CA PRO A 113 20.02 9.67 2.62
C PRO A 113 20.05 9.72 1.09
N GLU A 114 21.11 10.33 0.53
CA GLU A 114 21.34 10.29 -0.90
C GLU A 114 21.59 8.85 -1.38
N HIS A 115 22.33 8.07 -0.58
CA HIS A 115 22.66 6.67 -0.90
C HIS A 115 21.47 5.73 -0.63
N SER A 116 20.31 6.05 -1.26
CA SER A 116 19.07 5.31 -1.06
C SER A 116 18.23 5.15 -2.32
N ILE A 117 17.30 4.21 -2.25
CA ILE A 117 16.22 3.96 -3.19
C ILE A 117 14.91 4.23 -2.49
N LEU A 118 14.02 5.00 -3.10
CA LEU A 118 12.65 5.20 -2.64
C LEU A 118 11.70 4.41 -3.52
N GLY A 119 11.02 3.43 -2.94
CA GLY A 119 9.98 2.64 -3.60
C GLY A 119 8.60 3.22 -3.36
N LEU A 120 7.87 3.50 -4.42
CA LEU A 120 6.57 4.16 -4.41
C LEU A 120 5.46 3.22 -4.89
N VAL A 121 4.41 3.07 -4.09
CA VAL A 121 3.30 2.14 -4.36
C VAL A 121 2.34 2.62 -5.45
N ASP A 122 2.35 3.90 -5.77
CA ASP A 122 1.43 4.51 -6.73
C ASP A 122 2.20 5.36 -7.74
N GLY A 123 1.84 5.22 -9.02
CA GLY A 123 2.50 5.90 -10.13
C GLY A 123 2.29 7.41 -10.18
N ASP A 124 1.41 7.98 -9.36
CA ASP A 124 1.20 9.43 -9.26
C ASP A 124 2.07 10.08 -8.17
N PHE A 125 2.71 9.29 -7.32
CA PHE A 125 3.50 9.81 -6.19
C PHE A 125 4.76 10.58 -6.60
N PRO A 126 5.43 10.29 -7.74
CA PRO A 126 6.50 11.14 -8.23
C PRO A 126 6.09 12.62 -8.45
N ASP A 127 4.84 12.88 -8.86
CA ASP A 127 4.34 14.26 -9.05
C ASP A 127 4.25 15.03 -7.73
N ILE A 128 3.96 14.33 -6.63
CA ILE A 128 4.00 14.90 -5.28
C ILE A 128 5.43 15.25 -4.88
N LEU A 129 6.38 14.36 -5.17
CA LEU A 129 7.79 14.57 -4.82
C LEU A 129 8.46 15.68 -5.65
N ALA A 130 7.88 16.07 -6.79
CA ALA A 130 8.33 17.24 -7.53
C ALA A 130 8.17 18.54 -6.72
N ASP A 131 7.15 18.62 -5.86
CA ASP A 131 6.92 19.76 -4.95
C ASP A 131 7.63 19.57 -3.59
N PHE A 132 8.07 18.34 -3.27
CA PHE A 132 8.76 17.97 -2.03
C PHE A 132 10.03 17.16 -2.34
N PRO A 133 11.13 17.83 -2.67
CA PRO A 133 12.35 17.13 -3.10
C PRO A 133 12.80 16.05 -2.12
N CYS A 134 13.08 14.87 -2.66
CA CYS A 134 13.63 13.73 -1.93
C CYS A 134 15.10 13.56 -2.33
N PRO A 135 16.04 13.46 -1.37
CA PRO A 135 17.48 13.31 -1.67
C PRO A 135 17.85 11.93 -2.25
N SER A 136 16.97 10.93 -2.17
CA SER A 136 17.28 9.57 -2.62
C SER A 136 17.77 9.55 -4.07
N ARG A 137 18.84 8.77 -4.32
CA ARG A 137 19.45 8.63 -5.66
C ARG A 137 18.48 8.06 -6.69
N CYS A 138 17.62 7.14 -6.28
CA CYS A 138 16.67 6.48 -7.15
C CYS A 138 15.26 6.53 -6.56
N GLN A 139 14.29 6.77 -7.43
CA GLN A 139 12.88 6.54 -7.16
C GLN A 139 12.40 5.44 -8.12
N ILE A 140 11.80 4.38 -7.60
CA ILE A 140 11.32 3.27 -8.42
C ILE A 140 9.83 3.01 -8.19
N PRO A 141 9.07 2.65 -9.23
CA PRO A 141 7.75 2.08 -9.04
C PRO A 141 7.87 0.79 -8.22
N PHE A 142 7.19 0.75 -7.09
CA PHE A 142 7.21 -0.39 -6.20
C PHE A 142 5.78 -0.65 -5.67
N PRO A 143 4.86 -1.04 -6.57
CA PRO A 143 3.49 -1.31 -6.16
C PRO A 143 3.43 -2.45 -5.16
N HIS A 144 2.41 -2.47 -4.33
CA HIS A 144 2.15 -3.58 -3.43
C HIS A 144 2.20 -4.92 -4.15
N ALA A 145 2.40 -5.95 -3.39
CA ALA A 145 2.38 -7.35 -3.84
C ALA A 145 1.71 -8.21 -2.77
N GLY A 146 1.64 -9.49 -3.01
CA GLY A 146 1.17 -10.45 -2.03
C GLY A 146 2.07 -11.69 -1.97
N PRO A 147 1.74 -12.64 -1.08
CA PRO A 147 2.46 -13.90 -0.95
C PRO A 147 2.24 -14.79 -2.19
N PRO A 148 3.01 -15.85 -2.37
CA PRO A 148 2.70 -16.87 -3.36
C PRO A 148 1.25 -17.38 -3.21
N PRO A 149 0.63 -17.85 -4.30
CA PRO A 149 -0.70 -18.45 -4.23
C PRO A 149 -0.82 -19.55 -3.18
N ALA A 150 -1.98 -19.65 -2.53
CA ALA A 150 -2.31 -20.79 -1.71
C ALA A 150 -2.27 -22.07 -2.58
N PRO A 151 -1.61 -23.16 -2.14
CA PRO A 151 -1.42 -24.36 -2.95
C PRO A 151 -2.72 -25.09 -3.26
N ALA A 152 -3.73 -24.93 -2.45
CA ALA A 152 -5.06 -25.54 -2.61
C ALA A 152 -6.13 -24.53 -2.18
N PRO A 153 -6.51 -23.58 -3.06
CA PRO A 153 -7.59 -22.65 -2.74
C PRO A 153 -8.92 -23.39 -2.61
N LEU A 154 -9.77 -22.90 -1.70
CA LEU A 154 -11.12 -23.44 -1.53
C LEU A 154 -11.95 -23.26 -2.82
N SER A 155 -12.75 -24.26 -3.18
CA SER A 155 -13.77 -24.14 -4.23
C SER A 155 -14.89 -23.17 -3.79
N ASN A 156 -15.69 -22.73 -4.74
CA ASN A 156 -16.82 -21.83 -4.47
C ASN A 156 -17.78 -22.39 -3.40
N ASP A 157 -18.04 -23.69 -3.43
CA ASP A 157 -18.97 -24.33 -2.50
C ASP A 157 -18.39 -24.46 -1.09
N GLN A 158 -17.08 -24.44 -0.96
CA GLN A 158 -16.38 -24.47 0.32
C GLN A 158 -16.22 -23.09 0.95
N ARG A 159 -16.48 -22.00 0.19
CA ARG A 159 -16.37 -20.63 0.67
C ARG A 159 -17.65 -20.20 1.38
N ASP A 160 -17.59 -20.07 2.68
CA ASP A 160 -18.73 -19.78 3.55
C ASP A 160 -18.98 -18.26 3.77
N ILE A 161 -18.08 -17.40 3.30
CA ILE A 161 -18.21 -15.93 3.36
C ILE A 161 -18.60 -15.43 1.96
N PRO A 162 -19.86 -15.01 1.75
CA PRO A 162 -20.27 -14.49 0.44
C PRO A 162 -19.49 -13.22 0.04
N VAL A 163 -19.45 -12.22 0.94
CA VAL A 163 -18.78 -10.94 0.72
C VAL A 163 -17.98 -10.58 1.96
N LEU A 164 -16.70 -10.30 1.79
CA LEU A 164 -15.80 -9.84 2.85
C LEU A 164 -15.38 -8.39 2.60
N PHE A 165 -15.48 -7.56 3.61
CA PHE A 165 -14.88 -6.23 3.62
C PHE A 165 -13.86 -6.15 4.76
N VAL A 166 -12.61 -5.79 4.42
CA VAL A 166 -11.53 -5.60 5.40
C VAL A 166 -11.04 -4.15 5.35
N GLY A 167 -11.12 -3.43 6.47
CA GLY A 167 -10.64 -2.06 6.56
C GLY A 167 -11.36 -1.24 7.65
N ASN A 168 -10.73 -0.18 8.11
CA ASN A 168 -11.28 0.67 9.16
C ASN A 168 -12.29 1.69 8.60
N ILE A 169 -13.32 2.02 9.37
CA ILE A 169 -14.26 3.11 9.11
C ILE A 169 -14.06 4.12 10.24
N THR A 170 -13.37 5.20 9.92
CA THR A 170 -13.02 6.26 10.86
C THR A 170 -13.80 7.53 10.56
N SER A 171 -14.10 8.32 11.57
CA SER A 171 -14.63 9.67 11.38
C SER A 171 -13.62 10.51 10.59
N ALA A 172 -14.15 11.39 9.76
CA ALA A 172 -13.39 12.30 8.93
C ALA A 172 -14.08 13.66 8.87
N PRO A 173 -13.36 14.73 8.51
CA PRO A 173 -13.98 16.03 8.30
C PRO A 173 -15.17 15.92 7.34
N SER A 174 -16.28 16.60 7.65
CA SER A 174 -17.38 16.76 6.69
C SER A 174 -16.90 17.56 5.47
N GLN A 175 -17.65 17.53 4.39
CA GLN A 175 -17.32 18.36 3.22
C GLN A 175 -17.31 19.85 3.58
N ASP A 176 -18.23 20.30 4.43
CA ASP A 176 -18.27 21.72 4.83
C ASP A 176 -17.08 22.11 5.73
N ASP A 177 -16.66 21.20 6.65
CA ASP A 177 -15.42 21.40 7.43
C ASP A 177 -14.20 21.49 6.52
N PHE A 178 -14.09 20.63 5.52
CA PHE A 178 -13.05 20.66 4.53
C PHE A 178 -13.01 21.97 3.75
N LEU A 179 -14.18 22.40 3.22
CA LEU A 179 -14.29 23.65 2.49
C LEU A 179 -13.99 24.87 3.37
N THR A 180 -14.41 24.85 4.63
CA THR A 180 -14.16 25.95 5.59
C THR A 180 -12.68 26.02 5.96
N ARG A 181 -12.05 24.88 6.23
CA ARG A 181 -10.64 24.84 6.64
C ARG A 181 -9.69 25.32 5.54
N HIS A 182 -9.92 24.92 4.29
CA HIS A 182 -8.98 25.17 3.19
C HIS A 182 -9.41 26.34 2.30
N GLY A 183 -10.68 26.67 2.22
CA GLY A 183 -11.21 27.80 1.44
C GLY A 183 -11.43 29.06 2.27
N GLY A 184 -11.59 28.93 3.59
CA GLY A 184 -11.88 30.05 4.48
C GLY A 184 -13.17 30.76 4.10
N SER A 185 -13.14 32.10 4.04
CA SER A 185 -14.25 32.96 3.58
C SER A 185 -14.24 33.20 2.06
N ASP A 186 -13.25 32.71 1.32
CA ASP A 186 -13.15 32.89 -0.12
C ASP A 186 -14.12 31.96 -0.85
N THR A 187 -15.18 32.54 -1.42
CA THR A 187 -16.22 31.80 -2.14
C THR A 187 -15.69 31.14 -3.42
N GLY A 188 -14.69 31.72 -4.06
CA GLY A 188 -14.03 31.18 -5.25
C GLY A 188 -13.25 29.91 -4.93
N LEU A 189 -12.43 29.94 -3.87
CA LEU A 189 -11.68 28.78 -3.38
C LEU A 189 -12.63 27.68 -2.89
N ARG A 190 -13.65 28.01 -2.11
CA ARG A 190 -14.66 27.02 -1.66
C ARG A 190 -15.36 26.33 -2.84
N LYS A 191 -15.70 27.08 -3.91
CA LYS A 191 -16.26 26.50 -5.12
C LYS A 191 -15.28 25.57 -5.82
N ALA A 192 -14.01 25.97 -5.98
CA ALA A 192 -12.98 25.15 -6.61
C ALA A 192 -12.72 23.86 -5.81
N LEU A 193 -12.65 23.94 -4.48
CA LEU A 193 -12.52 22.78 -3.60
C LEU A 193 -13.73 21.85 -3.67
N SER A 194 -14.96 22.38 -3.74
CA SER A 194 -16.16 21.58 -3.95
C SER A 194 -16.10 20.81 -5.28
N GLN A 195 -15.66 21.45 -6.34
CA GLN A 195 -15.44 20.78 -7.64
C GLN A 195 -14.36 19.70 -7.56
N ALA A 196 -13.28 19.93 -6.79
CA ALA A 196 -12.26 18.90 -6.54
C ALA A 196 -12.81 17.69 -5.79
N VAL A 197 -13.68 17.90 -4.80
CA VAL A 197 -14.38 16.80 -4.08
C VAL A 197 -15.24 15.98 -5.05
N GLU A 198 -16.03 16.63 -5.90
CA GLU A 198 -16.89 15.92 -6.89
C GLU A 198 -16.05 15.18 -7.91
N ALA A 199 -14.99 15.80 -8.47
CA ALA A 199 -14.07 15.13 -9.37
C ALA A 199 -13.41 13.90 -8.73
N ALA A 200 -13.01 14.01 -7.45
CA ALA A 200 -12.42 12.91 -6.70
C ALA A 200 -13.42 11.76 -6.43
N ARG A 201 -14.73 12.05 -6.37
CA ARG A 201 -15.78 11.04 -6.22
C ARG A 201 -16.11 10.30 -7.51
N GLU A 202 -15.98 10.97 -8.65
CA GLU A 202 -16.47 10.48 -9.93
C GLU A 202 -15.38 9.95 -10.87
N THR A 203 -14.12 10.28 -10.60
CA THR A 203 -12.99 9.96 -11.49
C THR A 203 -11.82 9.32 -10.73
N ASP A 204 -10.84 8.84 -11.48
CA ASP A 204 -9.55 8.34 -10.97
C ASP A 204 -8.46 9.44 -10.91
N ALA A 205 -8.84 10.72 -10.99
CA ALA A 205 -7.88 11.83 -10.94
C ALA A 205 -7.07 11.83 -9.62
N PRO A 206 -5.76 12.11 -9.67
CA PRO A 206 -4.91 12.15 -8.48
C PRO A 206 -5.39 13.20 -7.49
N LEU A 207 -5.60 12.82 -6.23
CA LEU A 207 -6.14 13.73 -5.20
C LEU A 207 -5.25 14.95 -4.98
N TYR A 208 -3.93 14.77 -5.01
CA TYR A 208 -2.99 15.87 -4.86
C TYR A 208 -3.10 16.90 -6.00
N ALA A 209 -3.22 16.43 -7.24
CA ALA A 209 -3.38 17.30 -8.40
C ALA A 209 -4.69 18.09 -8.34
N LEU A 210 -5.79 17.47 -7.87
CA LEU A 210 -7.07 18.15 -7.67
C LEU A 210 -6.96 19.27 -6.61
N CYS A 211 -6.34 18.98 -5.47
CA CYS A 211 -6.14 19.97 -4.40
C CYS A 211 -5.20 21.12 -4.85
N LYS A 212 -4.10 20.79 -5.53
CA LYS A 212 -3.16 21.77 -6.09
C LYS A 212 -3.84 22.72 -7.08
N ALA A 213 -4.67 22.18 -7.98
CA ALA A 213 -5.42 22.98 -8.94
C ALA A 213 -6.51 23.85 -8.27
N ALA A 214 -7.16 23.35 -7.22
CA ALA A 214 -8.21 24.06 -6.49
C ALA A 214 -7.67 25.19 -5.58
N LEU A 215 -6.37 25.16 -5.24
CA LEU A 215 -5.70 26.07 -4.33
C LEU A 215 -4.53 26.84 -5.01
N PRO A 216 -4.80 27.60 -6.09
CA PRO A 216 -3.76 28.33 -6.80
C PRO A 216 -3.10 29.36 -5.87
N GLY A 217 -1.78 29.48 -5.95
CA GLY A 217 -0.99 30.43 -5.14
C GLY A 217 -0.81 30.04 -3.67
N LYS A 218 -1.33 28.89 -3.23
CA LYS A 218 -1.03 28.32 -1.92
C LYS A 218 0.29 27.54 -1.94
N SER A 219 0.82 27.23 -0.76
CA SER A 219 2.08 26.49 -0.62
C SER A 219 1.87 24.97 -0.84
N PRO A 220 2.94 24.22 -1.15
CA PRO A 220 2.89 22.77 -1.18
C PRO A 220 2.36 22.13 0.12
N GLN A 221 2.65 22.75 1.28
CA GLN A 221 2.14 22.30 2.58
C GLN A 221 0.62 22.46 2.68
N ASP A 222 0.04 23.54 2.12
CA ASP A 222 -1.40 23.73 2.08
C ASP A 222 -2.07 22.66 1.18
N TRP A 223 -1.46 22.36 0.02
CA TRP A 223 -1.96 21.29 -0.87
C TRP A 223 -1.89 19.92 -0.21
N LEU A 224 -0.78 19.66 0.51
CA LEU A 224 -0.59 18.45 1.30
C LEU A 224 -1.68 18.30 2.37
N ALA A 225 -1.93 19.34 3.14
CA ALA A 225 -2.96 19.34 4.18
C ALA A 225 -4.35 19.09 3.59
N ALA A 226 -4.69 19.80 2.50
CA ALA A 226 -5.96 19.64 1.81
C ALA A 226 -6.11 18.21 1.24
N THR A 227 -5.05 17.64 0.68
CA THR A 227 -5.10 16.28 0.13
C THR A 227 -5.33 15.23 1.21
N ASN A 228 -4.67 15.36 2.38
CA ASN A 228 -4.88 14.44 3.51
C ASN A 228 -6.31 14.50 4.05
N ASP A 229 -6.90 15.69 4.15
CA ASP A 229 -8.28 15.86 4.59
C ASP A 229 -9.28 15.32 3.56
N LEU A 230 -9.04 15.58 2.26
CA LEU A 230 -9.86 15.04 1.16
C LEU A 230 -9.79 13.51 1.13
N GLU A 231 -8.60 12.94 1.24
CA GLU A 231 -8.41 11.48 1.30
C GLU A 231 -9.21 10.87 2.46
N SER A 232 -9.09 11.44 3.65
CA SER A 232 -9.79 10.98 4.85
C SER A 232 -11.31 11.07 4.67
N HIS A 233 -11.79 12.18 4.12
CA HIS A 233 -13.21 12.38 3.80
C HIS A 233 -13.73 11.32 2.83
N LEU A 234 -12.99 11.06 1.74
CA LEU A 234 -13.38 10.08 0.72
C LEU A 234 -13.37 8.66 1.28
N ILE A 235 -12.34 8.28 2.06
CA ILE A 235 -12.26 6.95 2.68
C ILE A 235 -13.49 6.70 3.55
N SER A 236 -13.83 7.63 4.42
CA SER A 236 -14.96 7.50 5.34
C SER A 236 -16.29 7.44 4.59
N THR A 237 -16.60 8.48 3.82
CA THR A 237 -17.91 8.62 3.16
C THR A 237 -18.16 7.52 2.14
N ARG A 238 -17.12 7.11 1.39
CA ARG A 238 -17.22 6.10 0.35
C ARG A 238 -17.45 4.70 0.94
N ARG A 239 -16.76 4.35 2.03
CA ARG A 239 -16.96 3.06 2.71
C ARG A 239 -18.36 2.93 3.29
N ILE A 240 -18.87 4.00 3.91
CA ILE A 240 -20.23 4.03 4.44
C ILE A 240 -21.26 3.89 3.31
N ALA A 241 -21.13 4.68 2.24
CA ALA A 241 -22.05 4.62 1.10
C ALA A 241 -22.02 3.24 0.42
N LEU A 242 -20.83 2.66 0.25
CA LEU A 242 -20.62 1.33 -0.32
C LEU A 242 -21.32 0.25 0.51
N LEU A 243 -21.09 0.19 1.81
CA LEU A 243 -21.69 -0.81 2.68
C LEU A 243 -23.22 -0.68 2.72
N ASN A 244 -23.75 0.55 2.72
CA ASN A 244 -25.18 0.79 2.67
C ASN A 244 -25.83 0.37 1.33
N SER A 245 -25.12 0.51 0.22
CA SER A 245 -25.59 0.05 -1.10
C SER A 245 -25.69 -1.48 -1.19
N LEU A 246 -24.95 -2.18 -0.34
CA LEU A 246 -24.87 -3.64 -0.29
C LEU A 246 -25.73 -4.26 0.83
N LYS A 247 -26.65 -3.52 1.42
CA LYS A 247 -27.50 -3.97 2.57
C LYS A 247 -28.28 -5.27 2.32
N HIS A 248 -28.45 -5.68 1.07
CA HIS A 248 -29.12 -6.92 0.69
C HIS A 248 -28.17 -8.11 0.55
N HIS A 249 -26.86 -7.88 0.62
CA HIS A 249 -25.84 -8.94 0.63
C HIS A 249 -25.46 -9.28 2.07
N LYS A 250 -25.14 -10.55 2.32
CA LYS A 250 -24.52 -10.95 3.59
C LYS A 250 -23.04 -10.54 3.58
N ILE A 251 -22.72 -9.47 4.32
CA ILE A 251 -21.38 -8.92 4.43
C ILE A 251 -20.75 -9.33 5.75
N VAL A 252 -19.54 -9.88 5.70
CA VAL A 252 -18.65 -10.03 6.86
C VAL A 252 -17.69 -8.84 6.82
N TYR A 253 -17.65 -8.08 7.91
CA TYR A 253 -16.79 -6.92 8.07
C TYR A 253 -15.69 -7.21 9.10
N CYS A 254 -14.45 -6.82 8.78
CA CYS A 254 -13.31 -6.87 9.69
C CYS A 254 -12.58 -5.53 9.70
N GLY A 255 -12.48 -4.94 10.87
CA GLY A 255 -11.81 -3.66 11.07
C GLY A 255 -12.35 -2.88 12.27
N VAL A 256 -11.81 -1.70 12.47
CA VAL A 256 -12.30 -0.78 13.52
C VAL A 256 -13.36 0.14 12.92
N ILE A 257 -14.50 0.24 13.58
CA ILE A 257 -15.57 1.21 13.28
C ILE A 257 -15.54 2.27 14.37
N ASP A 258 -15.43 3.54 13.97
CA ASP A 258 -15.63 4.65 14.90
C ASP A 258 -17.07 4.53 15.51
N PRO A 259 -17.19 4.53 16.84
CA PRO A 259 -18.50 4.36 17.49
C PRO A 259 -19.57 5.35 17.01
N SER A 260 -19.19 6.58 16.66
CA SER A 260 -20.11 7.62 16.17
C SER A 260 -20.72 7.29 14.79
N LEU A 261 -20.08 6.41 14.01
CA LEU A 261 -20.52 6.04 12.66
C LEU A 261 -21.29 4.73 12.62
N ARG A 262 -21.38 4.01 13.73
CA ARG A 262 -22.01 2.68 13.77
C ARG A 262 -23.47 2.68 13.34
N THR A 263 -24.23 3.73 13.70
CA THR A 263 -25.63 3.89 13.30
C THR A 263 -25.84 4.23 11.82
N ALA A 264 -24.78 4.66 11.14
CA ALA A 264 -24.81 4.95 9.71
C ALA A 264 -24.56 3.70 8.84
N LEU A 265 -24.32 2.53 9.43
CA LEU A 265 -23.99 1.28 8.74
C LEU A 265 -25.18 0.31 8.73
N PRO A 266 -25.24 -0.63 7.75
CA PRO A 266 -26.32 -1.61 7.68
C PRO A 266 -26.34 -2.54 8.90
N GLY A 267 -27.50 -2.69 9.54
CA GLY A 267 -27.67 -3.62 10.66
C GLY A 267 -27.55 -5.11 10.30
N THR A 268 -27.53 -5.43 9.00
CA THR A 268 -27.37 -6.80 8.47
C THR A 268 -25.92 -7.23 8.31
N MET A 269 -24.97 -6.32 8.54
CA MET A 269 -23.53 -6.60 8.44
C MET A 269 -23.05 -7.38 9.68
N GLU A 270 -22.36 -8.50 9.44
CA GLU A 270 -21.69 -9.26 10.50
C GLU A 270 -20.35 -8.57 10.84
N ASP A 271 -20.30 -7.83 11.93
CA ASP A 271 -19.11 -7.12 12.40
C ASP A 271 -18.25 -8.06 13.29
N ARG A 272 -17.07 -8.41 12.82
CA ARG A 272 -16.07 -9.21 13.55
C ARG A 272 -15.04 -8.37 14.32
N GLY A 273 -15.13 -7.05 14.20
CA GLY A 273 -14.16 -6.14 14.81
C GLY A 273 -12.77 -6.21 14.17
N ALA A 274 -11.79 -5.68 14.90
CA ALA A 274 -10.39 -5.76 14.49
C ALA A 274 -9.87 -7.21 14.62
N VAL A 275 -9.25 -7.70 13.57
CA VAL A 275 -8.61 -9.01 13.51
C VAL A 275 -7.13 -8.84 13.17
N THR A 276 -6.31 -9.85 13.43
CA THR A 276 -4.93 -9.87 12.95
C THR A 276 -4.89 -9.90 11.43
N PHE A 277 -3.77 -9.52 10.83
CA PHE A 277 -3.67 -9.60 9.37
C PHE A 277 -3.66 -11.04 8.87
N GLU A 278 -3.13 -11.99 9.64
CA GLU A 278 -3.16 -13.42 9.36
C GLU A 278 -4.61 -13.94 9.32
N ASP A 279 -5.40 -13.61 10.35
CA ASP A 279 -6.83 -13.94 10.39
C ASP A 279 -7.58 -13.31 9.21
N ALA A 280 -7.27 -12.05 8.87
CA ALA A 280 -7.87 -11.37 7.71
C ALA A 280 -7.52 -12.10 6.40
N ALA A 281 -6.28 -12.56 6.23
CA ALA A 281 -5.86 -13.33 5.06
C ALA A 281 -6.56 -14.70 4.98
N ASP A 282 -6.80 -15.35 6.10
CA ASP A 282 -7.56 -16.60 6.16
C ASP A 282 -9.04 -16.37 5.82
N LEU A 283 -9.64 -15.29 6.32
CA LEU A 283 -10.99 -14.88 5.92
C LEU A 283 -11.08 -14.55 4.42
N MET A 284 -10.05 -13.94 3.82
CA MET A 284 -9.97 -13.75 2.36
C MET A 284 -9.99 -15.08 1.62
N GLY A 285 -9.34 -16.13 2.17
CA GLY A 285 -9.39 -17.49 1.62
C GLY A 285 -10.79 -18.14 1.67
N ARG A 286 -11.61 -17.75 2.63
CA ARG A 286 -13.00 -18.23 2.80
C ARG A 286 -14.03 -17.37 2.07
N ALA A 287 -13.63 -16.20 1.57
CA ALA A 287 -14.53 -15.29 0.90
C ALA A 287 -14.72 -15.63 -0.58
N ARG A 288 -15.95 -15.58 -1.08
CA ARG A 288 -16.24 -15.62 -2.53
C ARG A 288 -15.80 -14.31 -3.17
N VAL A 289 -16.18 -13.19 -2.55
CA VAL A 289 -15.83 -11.85 -3.02
C VAL A 289 -15.15 -11.08 -1.89
N LEU A 290 -14.00 -10.48 -2.20
CA LEU A 290 -13.33 -9.50 -1.36
C LEU A 290 -13.56 -8.11 -1.94
N ILE A 291 -14.09 -7.21 -1.14
CA ILE A 291 -14.19 -5.80 -1.48
C ILE A 291 -12.99 -5.05 -0.93
N ASN A 292 -12.32 -4.30 -1.81
CA ASN A 292 -11.30 -3.32 -1.44
C ASN A 292 -11.78 -1.92 -1.80
N SER A 293 -11.83 -1.03 -0.83
CA SER A 293 -12.07 0.40 -1.03
C SER A 293 -10.87 1.21 -0.53
N SER A 294 -10.13 1.76 -1.47
CA SER A 294 -8.90 2.54 -1.26
C SER A 294 -8.82 3.69 -2.25
N PRO A 295 -9.59 4.76 -2.05
CA PRO A 295 -9.64 5.89 -2.99
C PRO A 295 -8.32 6.66 -3.12
N SER A 296 -7.32 6.36 -2.30
CA SER A 296 -5.99 6.96 -2.33
C SER A 296 -5.11 6.43 -3.46
N PHE A 297 -5.35 5.19 -3.91
CA PHE A 297 -4.53 4.53 -4.94
C PHE A 297 -5.16 4.69 -6.32
N ARG A 298 -4.83 5.78 -7.01
CA ARG A 298 -5.38 6.12 -8.34
C ARG A 298 -4.56 5.51 -9.49
N ASN A 299 -3.28 5.23 -9.21
CA ASN A 299 -2.35 4.60 -10.14
C ASN A 299 -1.50 3.53 -9.42
N GLY A 300 -2.13 2.86 -8.48
CA GLY A 300 -1.58 1.80 -7.64
C GLY A 300 -2.67 0.80 -7.27
N ALA A 301 -2.34 -0.18 -6.43
CA ALA A 301 -3.31 -1.09 -5.84
C ALA A 301 -2.91 -1.41 -4.40
N HIS A 302 -3.91 -1.50 -3.52
CA HIS A 302 -3.71 -1.81 -2.12
C HIS A 302 -3.31 -3.29 -1.94
N GLU A 303 -2.52 -3.63 -0.92
CA GLU A 303 -2.06 -5.02 -0.66
C GLU A 303 -3.21 -6.02 -0.57
N ARG A 304 -4.36 -5.64 -0.03
CA ARG A 304 -5.56 -6.49 0.07
C ARG A 304 -6.01 -7.07 -1.27
N VAL A 305 -5.82 -6.35 -2.36
CA VAL A 305 -6.11 -6.84 -3.71
C VAL A 305 -5.27 -8.08 -3.99
N PHE A 306 -3.96 -7.99 -3.76
CA PHE A 306 -3.02 -9.07 -4.05
C PHE A 306 -3.14 -10.24 -3.06
N TYR A 307 -3.42 -9.95 -1.79
CA TYR A 307 -3.70 -11.01 -0.80
C TYR A 307 -5.00 -11.74 -1.11
N GLY A 308 -6.06 -11.05 -1.52
CA GLY A 308 -7.29 -11.67 -1.98
C GLY A 308 -7.07 -12.59 -3.18
N LEU A 309 -6.31 -12.12 -4.18
CA LEU A 309 -5.95 -12.92 -5.36
C LEU A 309 -5.09 -14.13 -5.00
N SER A 310 -4.12 -13.99 -4.10
CA SER A 310 -3.29 -15.11 -3.64
C SER A 310 -4.10 -16.21 -2.96
N ARG A 311 -5.20 -15.85 -2.31
CA ARG A 311 -6.13 -16.75 -1.63
C ARG A 311 -7.28 -17.25 -2.55
N GLY A 312 -7.30 -16.82 -3.81
CA GLY A 312 -8.30 -17.22 -4.81
C GLY A 312 -9.66 -16.56 -4.61
N ALA A 313 -9.79 -15.45 -3.88
CA ALA A 313 -11.02 -14.67 -3.83
C ALA A 313 -11.22 -13.89 -5.15
N SER A 314 -12.47 -13.70 -5.58
CA SER A 314 -12.79 -12.67 -6.57
C SER A 314 -12.67 -11.30 -5.92
N VAL A 315 -11.91 -10.39 -6.54
CA VAL A 315 -11.67 -9.07 -5.95
C VAL A 315 -12.52 -8.01 -6.65
N VAL A 316 -13.21 -7.18 -5.87
CA VAL A 316 -13.90 -5.98 -6.35
C VAL A 316 -13.19 -4.78 -5.75
N THR A 317 -12.67 -3.90 -6.59
CA THR A 317 -11.90 -2.72 -6.14
C THR A 317 -12.13 -1.52 -7.03
N GLU A 318 -11.90 -0.30 -6.51
CA GLU A 318 -11.98 0.91 -7.31
C GLU A 318 -11.09 0.80 -8.57
N PRO A 319 -11.53 1.42 -9.67
CA PRO A 319 -10.69 1.55 -10.86
C PRO A 319 -9.36 2.24 -10.53
N SER A 320 -8.28 1.72 -11.10
CA SER A 320 -6.94 2.30 -10.97
C SER A 320 -6.24 2.22 -12.31
N ARG A 321 -5.48 3.26 -12.66
CA ARG A 321 -4.66 3.28 -13.88
C ARG A 321 -3.46 2.32 -13.84
N PHE A 322 -3.17 1.76 -12.67
CA PHE A 322 -2.12 0.76 -12.47
C PHE A 322 -2.36 -0.53 -13.28
N LEU A 323 -3.63 -0.93 -13.39
CA LEU A 323 -4.03 -2.09 -14.17
C LEU A 323 -4.89 -1.64 -15.35
N THR A 324 -4.47 -2.01 -16.55
CA THR A 324 -5.35 -1.85 -17.71
C THR A 324 -6.62 -2.69 -17.53
N PRO A 325 -7.74 -2.35 -18.20
CA PRO A 325 -8.96 -3.17 -18.13
C PRO A 325 -8.72 -4.65 -18.48
N ALA A 326 -7.84 -4.94 -19.46
CA ALA A 326 -7.49 -6.30 -19.84
C ALA A 326 -6.73 -7.03 -18.72
N GLN A 327 -5.76 -6.36 -18.06
CA GLN A 327 -5.03 -6.93 -16.92
C GLN A 327 -5.95 -7.19 -15.73
N ALA A 328 -6.83 -6.23 -15.42
CA ALA A 328 -7.82 -6.40 -14.35
C ALA A 328 -8.73 -7.61 -14.62
N THR A 329 -9.22 -7.76 -15.85
CA THR A 329 -10.03 -8.91 -16.28
C THR A 329 -9.26 -10.23 -16.11
N THR A 330 -8.01 -10.29 -16.58
CA THR A 330 -7.16 -11.50 -16.48
C THR A 330 -6.88 -11.87 -15.03
N LEU A 331 -6.71 -10.88 -14.15
CA LEU A 331 -6.54 -11.07 -12.71
C LEU A 331 -7.84 -11.39 -11.97
N GLY A 332 -8.97 -11.46 -12.65
CA GLY A 332 -10.24 -11.69 -11.97
C GLY A 332 -10.70 -10.52 -11.09
N ILE A 333 -10.23 -9.31 -11.36
CA ILE A 333 -10.65 -8.10 -10.67
C ILE A 333 -11.89 -7.53 -11.37
N THR A 334 -12.91 -7.24 -10.58
CA THR A 334 -14.11 -6.54 -11.04
C THR A 334 -14.02 -5.08 -10.59
N PRO A 335 -14.11 -4.10 -11.50
CA PRO A 335 -14.10 -2.69 -11.11
C PRO A 335 -15.29 -2.33 -10.22
N LEU A 336 -15.02 -1.72 -9.07
CA LEU A 336 -16.02 -1.12 -8.21
C LEU A 336 -16.40 0.26 -8.79
N PRO A 337 -17.64 0.48 -9.23
CA PRO A 337 -18.03 1.78 -9.76
C PRO A 337 -17.82 2.92 -8.77
N PHE A 338 -17.52 4.11 -9.27
CA PHE A 338 -17.43 5.29 -8.39
C PHE A 338 -18.79 5.61 -7.76
N ALA A 339 -19.89 5.38 -8.47
CA ALA A 339 -21.24 5.48 -7.95
C ALA A 339 -21.58 4.25 -7.08
N ALA A 340 -21.76 4.46 -5.79
CA ALA A 340 -21.94 3.38 -4.82
C ALA A 340 -23.21 2.54 -5.09
N ASP A 341 -24.28 3.13 -5.66
CA ASP A 341 -25.52 2.46 -6.03
C ASP A 341 -25.35 1.33 -7.07
N ARG A 342 -24.25 1.35 -7.83
CA ARG A 342 -23.89 0.30 -8.79
C ARG A 342 -23.01 -0.81 -8.22
N ALA A 343 -22.63 -0.70 -6.96
CA ALA A 343 -21.70 -1.67 -6.34
C ALA A 343 -22.32 -3.09 -6.28
N ALA A 344 -23.63 -3.21 -6.05
CA ALA A 344 -24.31 -4.50 -6.02
C ALA A 344 -24.11 -5.31 -7.32
N THR A 345 -24.26 -4.66 -8.48
CA THR A 345 -24.01 -5.32 -9.79
C THR A 345 -22.58 -5.83 -9.91
N ALA A 346 -21.57 -5.06 -9.45
CA ALA A 346 -20.18 -5.49 -9.47
C ALA A 346 -19.94 -6.70 -8.55
N ILE A 347 -20.59 -6.74 -7.40
CA ILE A 347 -20.54 -7.89 -6.49
C ILE A 347 -21.16 -9.13 -7.14
N ASP A 348 -22.34 -9.01 -7.74
CA ASP A 348 -23.02 -10.13 -8.41
C ASP A 348 -22.19 -10.68 -9.57
N GLN A 349 -21.56 -9.82 -10.36
CA GLN A 349 -20.60 -10.23 -11.40
C GLN A 349 -19.41 -10.99 -10.83
N ALA A 350 -18.84 -10.52 -9.72
CA ALA A 350 -17.73 -11.18 -9.05
C ALA A 350 -18.14 -12.53 -8.41
N MET A 351 -19.36 -12.61 -7.88
CA MET A 351 -19.95 -13.84 -7.32
C MET A 351 -20.19 -14.92 -8.38
N ALA A 352 -20.49 -14.53 -9.62
CA ALA A 352 -20.74 -15.46 -10.73
C ALA A 352 -19.48 -16.11 -11.29
N ARG A 353 -18.27 -15.74 -10.86
CA ARG A 353 -17.02 -16.33 -11.33
C ARG A 353 -16.91 -17.79 -10.92
N THR A 354 -16.49 -18.63 -11.87
CA THR A 354 -16.26 -20.06 -11.68
C THR A 354 -14.92 -20.30 -10.95
N ASP A 355 -14.70 -21.51 -10.50
CA ASP A 355 -13.42 -21.92 -9.92
C ASP A 355 -12.29 -21.89 -10.96
N ASP A 356 -12.58 -22.23 -12.23
CA ASP A 356 -11.62 -22.14 -13.34
C ASP A 356 -11.18 -20.70 -13.62
N ASP A 357 -12.11 -19.74 -13.57
CA ASP A 357 -11.78 -18.30 -13.69
C ASP A 357 -10.83 -17.88 -12.57
N ARG A 358 -11.05 -18.33 -11.35
CA ARG A 358 -10.22 -18.01 -10.18
C ARG A 358 -8.84 -18.64 -10.25
N HIS A 359 -8.75 -19.90 -10.67
CA HIS A 359 -7.47 -20.58 -10.88
C HIS A 359 -6.65 -19.89 -11.96
N THR A 360 -7.28 -19.51 -13.06
CA THR A 360 -6.63 -18.75 -14.14
C THR A 360 -6.09 -17.41 -13.64
N ALA A 361 -6.90 -16.66 -12.91
CA ALA A 361 -6.52 -15.40 -12.29
C ALA A 361 -5.36 -15.56 -11.30
N GLN A 362 -5.42 -16.58 -10.45
CA GLN A 362 -4.38 -16.87 -9.47
C GLN A 362 -3.06 -17.28 -10.14
N ALA A 363 -3.10 -18.05 -11.23
CA ALA A 363 -1.92 -18.40 -12.00
C ALA A 363 -1.28 -17.18 -12.68
N HIS A 364 -2.09 -16.22 -13.14
CA HIS A 364 -1.58 -14.96 -13.68
C HIS A 364 -0.97 -14.08 -12.57
N TYR A 365 -1.66 -13.93 -11.45
CA TYR A 365 -1.17 -13.23 -10.26
C TYR A 365 0.21 -13.76 -9.82
N ALA A 366 0.37 -15.08 -9.75
CA ALA A 366 1.62 -15.72 -9.34
C ALA A 366 2.85 -15.29 -10.13
N ARG A 367 2.66 -14.99 -11.42
CA ARG A 367 3.73 -14.59 -12.33
C ARG A 367 4.03 -13.09 -12.33
N THR A 368 3.12 -12.25 -11.78
CA THR A 368 3.18 -10.80 -12.03
C THR A 368 3.17 -9.94 -10.77
N HIS A 369 2.58 -10.43 -9.68
CA HIS A 369 2.30 -9.57 -8.53
C HIS A 369 2.66 -10.16 -7.16
N THR A 370 3.65 -11.07 -7.12
CA THR A 370 4.19 -11.55 -5.85
C THR A 370 5.38 -10.70 -5.37
N TRP A 371 5.77 -10.83 -4.11
CA TRP A 371 6.96 -10.18 -3.57
C TRP A 371 8.23 -10.56 -4.31
N THR A 372 8.28 -11.72 -4.98
CA THR A 372 9.42 -12.13 -5.80
C THR A 372 9.72 -11.13 -6.90
N GLN A 373 8.73 -10.74 -7.72
CA GLN A 373 8.92 -9.76 -8.78
C GLN A 373 9.32 -8.39 -8.23
N ARG A 374 8.83 -8.01 -7.05
CA ARG A 374 9.21 -6.74 -6.43
C ARG A 374 10.67 -6.75 -5.98
N MET A 375 11.12 -7.83 -5.35
CA MET A 375 12.51 -7.94 -4.90
C MET A 375 13.48 -8.06 -6.09
N GLU A 376 13.12 -8.70 -7.19
CA GLU A 376 13.91 -8.70 -8.43
C GLU A 376 14.15 -7.26 -8.93
N THR A 377 13.13 -6.40 -8.91
CA THR A 377 13.28 -4.97 -9.28
C THR A 377 14.26 -4.25 -8.37
N VAL A 378 14.19 -4.47 -7.06
CA VAL A 378 15.13 -3.88 -6.09
C VAL A 378 16.55 -4.36 -6.32
N LEU A 379 16.74 -5.66 -6.50
CA LEU A 379 18.08 -6.24 -6.73
C LEU A 379 18.71 -5.75 -8.03
N THR A 380 17.89 -5.57 -9.08
CA THR A 380 18.34 -4.96 -10.34
C THR A 380 18.79 -3.52 -10.12
N CYS A 381 17.96 -2.70 -9.47
CA CYS A 381 18.32 -1.32 -9.16
C CYS A 381 19.60 -1.22 -8.29
N LEU A 382 19.75 -2.11 -7.29
CA LEU A 382 20.96 -2.15 -6.46
C LEU A 382 22.20 -2.50 -7.27
N LYS A 383 22.11 -3.48 -8.18
CA LYS A 383 23.21 -3.84 -9.08
C LYS A 383 23.61 -2.67 -9.97
N ASP A 384 22.65 -2.03 -10.60
CA ASP A 384 22.90 -0.99 -11.61
C ASP A 384 23.40 0.33 -10.97
N GLN A 385 22.92 0.69 -9.80
CA GLN A 385 23.13 2.01 -9.22
C GLN A 385 24.11 2.05 -8.04
N PHE A 386 24.35 0.93 -7.37
CA PHE A 386 25.11 0.90 -6.13
C PHE A 386 26.22 -0.15 -6.06
N TRP A 387 26.10 -1.26 -6.79
CA TRP A 387 27.06 -2.37 -6.73
C TRP A 387 27.96 -2.45 -7.95
N THR A 388 27.78 -1.62 -8.95
CA THR A 388 28.75 -1.48 -10.02
C THR A 388 30.04 -0.94 -9.43
N THR A 389 31.08 -1.76 -9.46
CA THR A 389 32.44 -1.38 -9.02
C THR A 389 32.97 -0.27 -9.91
N PRO A 390 33.60 0.79 -9.37
CA PRO A 390 34.47 1.64 -10.17
C PRO A 390 35.65 0.86 -10.68
#